data_e6ecc390cb5dfcf93e0cefad0ec45f68
#
_entry.id   e6ecc390cb5dfcf93e0cefad0ec45f68
#
_cell.length_a   1.000
_cell.length_b   1.000
_cell.length_c   1.000
_cell.angle_alpha   90.00
_cell.angle_beta   90.00
_cell.angle_gamma   90.00
#
_symmetry.space_group_name_H-M   'P 1'
#
loop_
_entity.id
_entity.type
_entity.pdbx_description
1 polymer ?
#
loop_
_entity_poly.entity_id
_entity_poly.type
_entity_poly.pdbx_seq_one_letter_code
_entity_poly.pdbx_strand_id
1 'polypeptide(L)'
;MVAGSILPVAWHKGKLYFLFGKENPMEDSAKGFSDFGGGVDKDETPYDTAMREGAEELTGFLGDEHELRALIKKNGGTYNITVDTYHVHIFAHEYDENLPKHYNQNHRFLWSRMNQRLLNKTKLFEKIEIQWFTLDQMKSRIKEFRGFYQEMVKRFIE
;
A
#
# COMPACT_ATOMS: atom_id res chain seq x y z
N MET A 1 7.94 -12.23 12.66
CA MET A 1 6.96 -11.17 12.90
C MET A 1 5.75 -11.38 11.99
N VAL A 2 4.56 -11.29 12.58
CA VAL A 2 3.30 -11.35 11.82
C VAL A 2 2.99 -9.95 11.28
N ALA A 3 2.58 -9.85 10.03
CA ALA A 3 2.24 -8.57 9.40
C ALA A 3 0.92 -8.67 8.64
N GLY A 4 0.23 -7.54 8.54
CA GLY A 4 -1.01 -7.42 7.79
C GLY A 4 -1.00 -6.20 6.90
N SER A 5 -1.53 -6.34 5.69
CA SER A 5 -1.54 -5.27 4.69
C SER A 5 -2.81 -5.28 3.86
N ILE A 6 -3.05 -4.16 3.20
CA ILE A 6 -4.08 -4.05 2.16
C ILE A 6 -3.44 -3.86 0.80
N LEU A 7 -4.13 -4.32 -0.25
CA LEU A 7 -3.70 -4.13 -1.62
C LEU A 7 -4.92 -3.83 -2.49
N PRO A 8 -5.13 -2.56 -2.85
CA PRO A 8 -6.22 -2.20 -3.75
C PRO A 8 -5.95 -2.71 -5.17
N VAL A 9 -6.97 -3.30 -5.80
CA VAL A 9 -6.90 -3.73 -7.20
C VAL A 9 -8.08 -3.17 -7.97
N ALA A 10 -7.89 -2.94 -9.26
CA ALA A 10 -8.93 -2.36 -10.11
C ALA A 10 -8.88 -2.94 -11.51
N TRP A 11 -10.04 -3.11 -12.14
CA TRP A 11 -10.16 -3.40 -13.56
C TRP A 11 -10.33 -2.09 -14.34
N HIS A 12 -9.54 -1.92 -15.38
CA HIS A 12 -9.64 -0.75 -16.24
C HIS A 12 -9.25 -1.15 -17.67
N LYS A 13 -10.17 -0.94 -18.60
CA LYS A 13 -9.96 -1.23 -20.03
C LYS A 13 -9.44 -2.66 -20.29
N GLY A 14 -10.02 -3.63 -19.57
CA GLY A 14 -9.69 -5.05 -19.74
C GLY A 14 -8.40 -5.50 -19.05
N LYS A 15 -7.76 -4.63 -18.28
CA LYS A 15 -6.53 -4.96 -17.55
C LYS A 15 -6.73 -4.83 -16.04
N LEU A 16 -6.04 -5.70 -15.31
CA LEU A 16 -6.03 -5.66 -13.85
C LEU A 16 -4.86 -4.79 -13.39
N TYR A 17 -5.15 -3.82 -12.52
CA TYR A 17 -4.17 -2.91 -11.94
C TYR A 17 -4.07 -3.14 -10.44
N PHE A 18 -2.85 -3.07 -9.91
CA PHE A 18 -2.55 -3.17 -8.47
C PHE A 18 -1.94 -1.85 -8.01
N LEU A 19 -2.39 -1.34 -6.87
CA LEU A 19 -1.88 -0.09 -6.31
C LEU A 19 -0.78 -0.39 -5.30
N PHE A 20 0.44 0.05 -5.60
CA PHE A 20 1.59 -0.11 -4.70
C PHE A 20 2.15 1.25 -4.28
N GLY A 21 2.78 1.28 -3.12
CA GLY A 21 3.46 2.46 -2.60
C GLY A 21 4.96 2.24 -2.49
N LYS A 22 5.72 3.29 -2.81
CA LYS A 22 7.18 3.26 -2.72
C LYS A 22 7.62 3.72 -1.35
N GLU A 23 8.45 2.91 -0.69
CA GLU A 23 8.98 3.21 0.63
C GLU A 23 9.83 4.48 0.62
N ASN A 24 9.70 5.27 1.67
CA ASN A 24 10.52 6.48 1.86
C ASN A 24 11.99 6.06 1.97
N PRO A 25 12.90 6.60 1.11
CA PRO A 25 14.32 6.24 1.16
C PRO A 25 15.00 6.57 2.50
N MET A 26 14.41 7.46 3.32
CA MET A 26 14.92 7.81 4.63
C MET A 26 14.53 6.81 5.73
N GLU A 27 13.59 5.90 5.43
CA GLU A 27 13.23 4.84 6.36
C GLU A 27 14.35 3.80 6.43
N ASP A 28 14.55 3.25 7.63
CA ASP A 28 15.61 2.27 7.89
C ASP A 28 15.12 0.85 7.56
N SER A 29 14.45 0.71 6.44
CA SER A 29 13.85 -0.54 5.98
C SER A 29 14.16 -0.77 4.50
N ALA A 30 13.75 -1.92 3.98
CA ALA A 30 13.97 -2.27 2.57
C ALA A 30 13.32 -1.26 1.63
N LYS A 31 14.07 -0.81 0.64
CA LYS A 31 13.64 0.19 -0.35
C LYS A 31 12.76 -0.43 -1.42
N GLY A 32 11.87 0.37 -2.01
CA GLY A 32 11.08 -0.01 -3.18
C GLY A 32 9.58 0.00 -2.93
N PHE A 33 8.85 -0.55 -3.90
CA PHE A 33 7.39 -0.63 -3.85
C PHE A 33 6.92 -1.85 -3.05
N SER A 34 5.79 -1.70 -2.38
CA SER A 34 5.06 -2.78 -1.71
C SER A 34 3.61 -2.33 -1.46
N ASP A 35 2.83 -3.19 -0.83
CA ASP A 35 1.48 -2.84 -0.40
C ASP A 35 1.50 -1.92 0.84
N PHE A 36 0.34 -1.72 1.44
CA PHE A 36 0.16 -0.79 2.56
C PHE A 36 -0.14 -1.58 3.83
N GLY A 37 0.85 -1.66 4.72
CA GLY A 37 0.69 -2.44 5.94
C GLY A 37 1.88 -2.35 6.87
N GLY A 38 1.87 -3.20 7.87
CA GLY A 38 2.93 -3.23 8.89
C GLY A 38 2.80 -4.40 9.83
N GLY A 39 3.64 -4.41 10.85
CA GLY A 39 3.66 -5.45 11.88
C GLY A 39 2.43 -5.41 12.77
N VAL A 40 1.94 -6.59 13.13
CA VAL A 40 0.77 -6.74 13.98
C VAL A 40 1.10 -6.32 15.41
N ASP A 41 0.31 -5.38 15.96
CA ASP A 41 0.42 -4.97 17.35
C ASP A 41 -0.30 -5.95 18.26
N LYS A 42 -0.02 -5.84 19.56
CA LYS A 42 -0.69 -6.64 20.58
C LYS A 42 -2.21 -6.48 20.48
N ASP A 43 -2.90 -7.61 20.53
CA ASP A 43 -4.37 -7.68 20.50
C ASP A 43 -5.00 -7.31 19.14
N GLU A 44 -4.18 -7.17 18.09
CA GLU A 44 -4.68 -6.98 16.72
C GLU A 44 -4.64 -8.30 15.95
N THR A 45 -5.63 -8.48 15.05
CA THR A 45 -5.53 -9.49 14.00
C THR A 45 -4.75 -8.89 12.83
N PRO A 46 -4.22 -9.71 11.89
CA PRO A 46 -3.63 -9.16 10.67
C PRO A 46 -4.59 -8.24 9.90
N TYR A 47 -5.89 -8.53 9.90
CA TYR A 47 -6.89 -7.68 9.27
C TYR A 47 -6.98 -6.30 9.95
N ASP A 48 -7.00 -6.29 11.29
CA ASP A 48 -7.04 -5.02 12.05
C ASP A 48 -5.83 -4.16 11.74
N THR A 49 -4.64 -4.77 11.69
CA THR A 49 -3.39 -4.09 11.34
C THR A 49 -3.46 -3.55 9.92
N ALA A 50 -3.96 -4.35 8.98
CA ALA A 50 -4.10 -3.95 7.59
C ALA A 50 -4.99 -2.71 7.46
N MET A 51 -6.08 -2.65 8.20
CA MET A 51 -6.99 -1.49 8.16
C MET A 51 -6.34 -0.25 8.76
N ARG A 52 -5.68 -0.38 9.89
CA ARG A 52 -5.02 0.74 10.56
C ARG A 52 -3.84 1.27 9.75
N GLU A 53 -2.92 0.39 9.40
CA GLU A 53 -1.71 0.77 8.66
C GLU A 53 -2.03 1.24 7.24
N GLY A 54 -2.99 0.57 6.59
CA GLY A 54 -3.40 0.95 5.24
C GLY A 54 -3.99 2.35 5.18
N ALA A 55 -4.85 2.68 6.14
CA ALA A 55 -5.42 4.03 6.22
C ALA A 55 -4.34 5.07 6.47
N GLU A 56 -3.39 4.78 7.37
CA GLU A 56 -2.28 5.69 7.68
C GLU A 56 -1.35 5.90 6.48
N GLU A 57 -0.91 4.83 5.84
CA GLU A 57 0.05 4.91 4.74
C GLU A 57 -0.53 5.58 3.50
N LEU A 58 -1.84 5.48 3.29
CA LEU A 58 -2.54 6.20 2.23
C LEU A 58 -2.95 7.62 2.67
N THR A 59 -2.48 8.06 3.84
CA THR A 59 -2.69 9.39 4.42
C THR A 59 -4.16 9.82 4.42
N GLY A 60 -5.06 8.86 4.59
CA GLY A 60 -6.49 9.11 4.63
C GLY A 60 -7.17 9.31 3.28
N PHE A 61 -6.46 9.11 2.16
CA PHE A 61 -7.07 9.26 0.82
C PHE A 61 -8.20 8.26 0.58
N LEU A 62 -8.18 7.11 1.25
CA LEU A 62 -9.29 6.14 1.23
C LEU A 62 -10.11 6.21 2.53
N GLY A 63 -10.02 7.33 3.25
CA GLY A 63 -10.69 7.53 4.51
C GLY A 63 -9.86 7.07 5.71
N ASP A 64 -10.45 7.19 6.90
CA ASP A 64 -9.84 6.65 8.11
C ASP A 64 -10.06 5.13 8.18
N GLU A 65 -9.62 4.49 9.26
CA GLU A 65 -9.76 3.04 9.43
C GLU A 65 -11.22 2.58 9.30
N HIS A 66 -12.14 3.32 9.91
CA HIS A 66 -13.57 2.99 9.87
C HIS A 66 -14.13 3.10 8.45
N GLU A 67 -13.80 4.18 7.76
CA GLU A 67 -14.25 4.43 6.38
C GLU A 67 -13.65 3.42 5.41
N LEU A 68 -12.39 3.04 5.62
CA LEU A 68 -11.72 2.03 4.81
C LEU A 68 -12.40 0.66 4.97
N ARG A 69 -12.73 0.26 6.19
CA ARG A 69 -13.46 -0.99 6.45
C ARG A 69 -14.81 -1.00 5.73
N ALA A 70 -15.53 0.12 5.78
CA ALA A 70 -16.82 0.26 5.13
C ALA A 70 -16.70 0.18 3.60
N LEU A 71 -15.69 0.81 3.03
CA LEU A 71 -15.40 0.77 1.59
C LEU A 71 -15.11 -0.65 1.12
N ILE A 72 -14.26 -1.38 1.83
CA ILE A 72 -13.91 -2.76 1.51
C ILE A 72 -15.14 -3.65 1.56
N LYS A 73 -15.97 -3.52 2.59
CA LYS A 73 -17.20 -4.28 2.74
C LYS A 73 -18.17 -4.00 1.58
N LYS A 74 -18.33 -2.73 1.22
CA LYS A 74 -19.17 -2.29 0.12
C LYS A 74 -18.71 -2.90 -1.21
N ASN A 75 -17.40 -3.05 -1.40
CA ASN A 75 -16.81 -3.55 -2.63
C ASN A 75 -16.64 -5.08 -2.67
N GLY A 76 -17.24 -5.79 -1.73
CA GLY A 76 -17.29 -7.26 -1.74
C GLY A 76 -16.29 -7.97 -0.83
N GLY A 77 -15.62 -7.24 0.07
CA GLY A 77 -14.68 -7.82 1.02
C GLY A 77 -13.29 -7.99 0.44
N THR A 78 -12.50 -8.90 1.02
CA THR A 78 -11.11 -9.11 0.61
C THR A 78 -10.87 -10.52 0.10
N TYR A 79 -9.90 -10.63 -0.82
CA TYR A 79 -9.26 -11.88 -1.19
C TYR A 79 -7.91 -11.91 -0.48
N ASN A 80 -7.66 -12.96 0.32
CA ASN A 80 -6.49 -13.00 1.19
C ASN A 80 -5.41 -13.92 0.65
N ILE A 81 -4.16 -13.43 0.61
CA ILE A 81 -2.99 -14.22 0.27
C ILE A 81 -2.02 -14.14 1.43
N THR A 82 -1.55 -15.29 1.90
CA THR A 82 -0.58 -15.37 2.99
C THR A 82 0.68 -16.05 2.50
N VAL A 83 1.83 -15.42 2.74
CA VAL A 83 3.14 -16.01 2.52
C VAL A 83 3.88 -15.90 3.85
N ASP A 84 4.22 -17.06 4.44
CA ASP A 84 4.78 -17.17 5.77
C ASP A 84 3.87 -16.47 6.79
N THR A 85 4.32 -15.41 7.43
CA THR A 85 3.55 -14.65 8.42
C THR A 85 3.05 -13.29 7.88
N TYR A 86 3.12 -13.11 6.57
CA TYR A 86 2.69 -11.88 5.91
C TYR A 86 1.31 -12.09 5.27
N HIS A 87 0.31 -11.36 5.75
CA HIS A 87 -1.09 -11.51 5.33
C HIS A 87 -1.54 -10.31 4.50
N VAL A 88 -1.73 -10.52 3.20
CA VAL A 88 -2.20 -9.48 2.27
C VAL A 88 -3.71 -9.61 2.06
N HIS A 89 -4.41 -8.51 2.20
CA HIS A 89 -5.84 -8.41 2.00
C HIS A 89 -6.10 -7.60 0.72
N ILE A 90 -6.43 -8.30 -0.36
CA ILE A 90 -6.69 -7.70 -1.67
C ILE A 90 -8.16 -7.33 -1.73
N PHE A 91 -8.48 -6.11 -2.13
CA PHE A 91 -9.85 -5.68 -2.29
C PHE A 91 -10.05 -4.90 -3.59
N ALA A 92 -11.26 -5.01 -4.16
CA ALA A 92 -11.63 -4.32 -5.38
C ALA A 92 -11.82 -2.82 -5.09
N HIS A 93 -11.24 -2.00 -5.94
CA HIS A 93 -11.37 -0.56 -5.90
C HIS A 93 -11.58 -0.05 -7.33
N GLU A 94 -12.13 1.13 -7.45
CA GLU A 94 -12.28 1.79 -8.73
C GLU A 94 -10.90 2.27 -9.22
N TYR A 95 -10.62 2.08 -10.51
CA TYR A 95 -9.40 2.64 -11.09
C TYR A 95 -9.53 4.16 -11.14
N ASP A 96 -8.61 4.84 -10.49
CA ASP A 96 -8.58 6.29 -10.44
C ASP A 96 -7.14 6.77 -10.63
N GLU A 97 -6.84 7.28 -11.81
CA GLU A 97 -5.51 7.81 -12.12
C GLU A 97 -5.20 9.09 -11.34
N ASN A 98 -6.25 9.78 -10.86
CA ASN A 98 -6.09 10.99 -10.06
C ASN A 98 -5.63 10.68 -8.62
N LEU A 99 -5.91 9.50 -8.12
CA LEU A 99 -5.48 9.11 -6.77
C LEU A 99 -3.95 9.14 -6.64
N PRO A 100 -3.16 8.44 -7.47
CA PRO A 100 -1.72 8.57 -7.41
C PRO A 100 -1.24 9.99 -7.72
N LYS A 101 -1.86 10.65 -8.69
CA LYS A 101 -1.48 12.00 -9.08
C LYS A 101 -1.55 12.97 -7.90
N HIS A 102 -2.68 13.00 -7.21
CA HIS A 102 -2.86 13.90 -6.07
C HIS A 102 -2.06 13.48 -4.84
N TYR A 103 -2.00 12.19 -4.57
CA TYR A 103 -1.18 11.66 -3.48
C TYR A 103 0.29 12.09 -3.65
N ASN A 104 0.85 11.85 -4.84
CA ASN A 104 2.25 12.13 -5.12
C ASN A 104 2.54 13.64 -5.10
N GLN A 105 1.63 14.45 -5.65
CA GLN A 105 1.75 15.92 -5.62
C GLN A 105 1.71 16.45 -4.20
N ASN A 106 0.77 15.96 -3.39
CA ASN A 106 0.64 16.38 -2.00
C ASN A 106 1.92 16.03 -1.20
N HIS A 107 2.45 14.84 -1.39
CA HIS A 107 3.66 14.40 -0.69
C HIS A 107 4.89 15.20 -1.12
N ARG A 108 5.04 15.48 -2.42
CA ARG A 108 6.14 16.32 -2.91
C ARG A 108 6.05 17.74 -2.35
N PHE A 109 4.84 18.30 -2.31
CA PHE A 109 4.64 19.64 -1.77
C PHE A 109 5.01 19.70 -0.30
N LEU A 110 4.49 18.78 0.51
CA LEU A 110 4.79 18.74 1.94
C LEU A 110 6.27 18.48 2.20
N TRP A 111 6.87 17.56 1.46
CA TRP A 111 8.28 17.24 1.56
C TRP A 111 9.17 18.46 1.35
N SER A 112 8.83 19.29 0.36
CA SER A 112 9.60 20.49 0.03
C SER A 112 9.39 21.63 1.04
N ARG A 113 8.34 21.58 1.86
CA ARG A 113 7.96 22.67 2.77
C ARG A 113 8.18 22.36 4.24
N MET A 114 8.16 21.07 4.62
CA MET A 114 8.26 20.69 6.02
C MET A 114 9.71 20.61 6.49
N ASN A 115 9.88 20.91 7.78
CA ASN A 115 11.18 20.74 8.43
C ASN A 115 11.58 19.28 8.45
N GLN A 116 12.86 18.98 8.21
CA GLN A 116 13.42 17.63 8.16
C GLN A 116 13.09 16.80 9.42
N ARG A 117 13.12 17.44 10.59
CA ARG A 117 12.80 16.76 11.86
C ARG A 117 11.35 16.31 11.91
N LEU A 118 10.43 17.13 11.38
CA LEU A 118 9.01 16.80 11.31
C LEU A 118 8.78 15.66 10.31
N LEU A 119 9.48 15.69 9.18
CA LEU A 119 9.40 14.62 8.18
C LEU A 119 9.81 13.28 8.76
N ASN A 120 10.85 13.26 9.60
CA ASN A 120 11.33 12.02 10.21
C ASN A 120 10.43 11.51 11.34
N LYS A 121 9.64 12.38 11.95
CA LYS A 121 8.77 12.04 13.07
C LYS A 121 7.35 11.69 12.68
N THR A 122 6.90 12.15 11.52
CA THR A 122 5.52 11.92 11.07
C THR A 122 5.41 10.64 10.25
N LYS A 123 4.32 9.91 10.45
CA LYS A 123 4.02 8.70 9.68
C LYS A 123 3.47 9.00 8.28
N LEU A 124 3.25 10.27 7.95
CA LEU A 124 2.75 10.68 6.64
C LEU A 124 3.69 10.30 5.50
N PHE A 125 4.97 10.11 5.79
CA PHE A 125 6.01 9.90 4.79
C PHE A 125 6.64 8.52 4.83
N GLU A 126 5.94 7.52 5.35
CA GLU A 126 6.38 6.12 5.24
C GLU A 126 6.39 5.68 3.78
N LYS A 127 5.42 6.16 3.00
CA LYS A 127 5.40 6.02 1.54
C LYS A 127 5.52 7.41 0.92
N ILE A 128 6.37 7.56 -0.07
CA ILE A 128 6.59 8.86 -0.76
C ILE A 128 5.86 8.95 -2.09
N GLU A 129 5.41 7.83 -2.62
CA GLU A 129 4.79 7.77 -3.93
C GLU A 129 3.87 6.55 -4.01
N ILE A 130 2.75 6.65 -4.72
CA ILE A 130 1.92 5.48 -5.05
C ILE A 130 1.74 5.41 -6.57
N GLN A 131 1.52 4.20 -7.07
CA GLN A 131 1.40 3.98 -8.52
C GLN A 131 0.57 2.72 -8.79
N TRP A 132 -0.28 2.79 -9.82
CA TRP A 132 -0.96 1.62 -10.36
C TRP A 132 -0.01 0.83 -11.26
N PHE A 133 0.04 -0.49 -11.07
CA PHE A 133 0.85 -1.41 -11.87
C PHE A 133 -0.04 -2.44 -12.55
N THR A 134 0.18 -2.68 -13.85
CA THR A 134 -0.38 -3.86 -14.52
C THR A 134 0.48 -5.09 -14.19
N LEU A 135 -0.03 -6.29 -14.48
CA LEU A 135 0.75 -7.52 -14.30
C LEU A 135 2.05 -7.50 -15.11
N ASP A 136 2.01 -6.98 -16.33
CA ASP A 136 3.21 -6.87 -17.17
C ASP A 136 4.25 -5.93 -16.57
N GLN A 137 3.80 -4.79 -16.01
CA GLN A 137 4.68 -3.87 -15.32
C GLN A 137 5.28 -4.49 -14.06
N MET A 138 4.50 -5.27 -13.33
CA MET A 138 4.99 -5.99 -12.15
C MET A 138 6.11 -6.95 -12.52
N LYS A 139 5.96 -7.67 -13.63
CA LYS A 139 7.00 -8.59 -14.15
C LYS A 139 8.25 -7.85 -14.58
N SER A 140 8.10 -6.83 -15.40
CA SER A 140 9.24 -6.09 -15.97
C SER A 140 9.97 -5.22 -14.94
N ARG A 141 9.26 -4.81 -13.89
CA ARG A 141 9.79 -3.91 -12.86
C ARG A 141 9.94 -4.59 -11.50
N ILE A 142 10.08 -5.92 -11.49
CA ILE A 142 10.15 -6.70 -10.24
C ILE A 142 11.25 -6.20 -9.30
N LYS A 143 12.36 -5.70 -9.84
CA LYS A 143 13.48 -5.20 -9.04
C LYS A 143 13.19 -3.88 -8.35
N GLU A 144 12.11 -3.18 -8.73
CA GLU A 144 11.70 -1.94 -8.07
C GLU A 144 10.88 -2.21 -6.82
N PHE A 145 10.48 -3.45 -6.57
CA PHE A 145 9.79 -3.85 -5.34
C PHE A 145 10.79 -4.15 -4.23
N ARG A 146 10.35 -3.95 -2.98
CA ARG A 146 11.18 -4.28 -1.82
C ARG A 146 11.58 -5.74 -1.89
N GLY A 147 12.84 -6.04 -1.51
CA GLY A 147 13.41 -7.38 -1.71
C GLY A 147 12.57 -8.52 -1.17
N PHE A 148 12.10 -8.42 0.08
CA PHE A 148 11.26 -9.44 0.70
C PHE A 148 9.88 -9.55 0.02
N TYR A 149 9.42 -8.48 -0.60
CA TYR A 149 8.10 -8.40 -1.21
C TYR A 149 8.06 -9.01 -2.62
N GLN A 150 9.20 -9.19 -3.26
CA GLN A 150 9.27 -9.71 -4.63
C GLN A 150 8.64 -11.10 -4.76
N GLU A 151 8.80 -11.96 -3.75
CA GLU A 151 8.15 -13.28 -3.74
C GLU A 151 6.63 -13.16 -3.71
N MET A 152 6.11 -12.18 -2.95
CA MET A 152 4.67 -11.91 -2.89
C MET A 152 4.16 -11.46 -4.27
N VAL A 153 4.89 -10.57 -4.94
CA VAL A 153 4.54 -10.09 -6.29
C VAL A 153 4.47 -11.26 -7.28
N LYS A 154 5.39 -12.20 -7.20
CA LYS A 154 5.38 -13.41 -8.05
C LYS A 154 4.12 -14.24 -7.83
N ARG A 155 3.62 -14.30 -6.59
CA ARG A 155 2.37 -15.00 -6.26
C ARG A 155 1.17 -14.31 -6.89
N PHE A 156 1.14 -12.97 -6.92
CA PHE A 156 0.05 -12.21 -7.56
C PHE A 156 -0.01 -12.45 -9.06
N ILE A 157 1.14 -12.65 -9.69
CA ILE A 157 1.25 -12.86 -11.15
C ILE A 157 0.73 -14.26 -11.55
N GLU A 158 0.80 -15.22 -10.67
CA GLU A 158 0.30 -16.59 -10.93
C GLU A 158 -1.22 -16.66 -11.09
#